data_f41f2842da48d164daaf3863f1665932
#
_entry.id   f41f2842da48d164daaf3863f1665932
#
_cell.length_a   1.000
_cell.length_b   1.000
_cell.length_c   1.000
_cell.angle_alpha   90.00
_cell.angle_beta   90.00
_cell.angle_gamma   90.00
#
_symmetry.space_group_name_H-M   'P 1'
#
loop_
_entity.id
_entity.type
_entity.pdbx_description
1 polymer ?
#
loop_
_entity_poly.entity_id
_entity_poly.type
_entity_poly.pdbx_seq_one_letter_code
_entity_poly.pdbx_strand_id
1 'polypeptide(L)'
;MNPPFPNGPEFVYSVSRQRSFDGCKRRYWFNYYGYWNGWSGSVLEESDAQRIYVAKKRNKIPMWIGEVSHIWIGRLLEGKINADLVIGKAQDAVCAQWREAVANARRIERGQWVHPKDQVFLEHIRGEVDEEEL
;
A
#
# COMPACT_ATOMS: atom_id res chain seq x y z
N MET A 1 9.33 26.74 18.70
CA MET A 1 9.15 25.34 19.12
C MET A 1 9.94 24.47 18.13
N ASN A 2 10.99 23.82 18.59
CA ASN A 2 11.66 22.85 17.74
C ASN A 2 10.67 21.69 17.49
N PRO A 3 10.52 21.19 16.25
CA PRO A 3 9.71 20.02 16.01
C PRO A 3 10.21 18.86 16.88
N PRO A 4 9.34 18.00 17.39
CA PRO A 4 9.73 16.90 18.27
C PRO A 4 10.70 15.89 17.59
N PHE A 5 10.92 16.06 16.30
CA PHE A 5 11.88 15.31 15.49
C PHE A 5 12.67 16.31 14.64
N PRO A 6 13.95 16.57 14.93
CA PRO A 6 14.76 17.56 14.19
C PRO A 6 14.87 17.27 12.69
N ASN A 7 14.56 16.04 12.25
CA ASN A 7 14.51 15.62 10.85
C ASN A 7 13.13 14.99 10.51
N GLY A 8 12.09 15.34 11.24
CA GLY A 8 10.75 14.79 11.06
C GLY A 8 9.96 15.51 9.95
N PRO A 9 8.76 14.99 9.61
CA PRO A 9 7.90 15.62 8.62
C PRO A 9 7.47 17.00 9.09
N GLU A 10 7.50 17.98 8.19
CA GLU A 10 6.90 19.28 8.46
C GLU A 10 5.43 19.17 8.79
N PHE A 11 4.99 19.95 9.76
CA PHE A 11 3.57 20.07 10.05
C PHE A 11 2.87 20.82 8.90
N VAL A 12 2.01 20.13 8.18
CA VAL A 12 1.17 20.72 7.13
C VAL A 12 -0.28 20.56 7.55
N TYR A 13 -0.98 21.69 7.68
CA TYR A 13 -2.42 21.66 7.96
C TYR A 13 -3.20 21.20 6.73
N SER A 14 -4.19 20.32 6.95
CA SER A 14 -5.24 20.03 5.97
C SER A 14 -6.50 19.56 6.69
N VAL A 15 -7.65 19.74 6.07
CA VAL A 15 -8.95 19.32 6.64
C VAL A 15 -8.97 17.81 6.91
N SER A 16 -8.37 17.00 6.04
CA SER A 16 -8.26 15.55 6.23
C SER A 16 -7.38 15.18 7.42
N ARG A 17 -6.28 15.91 7.64
CA ARG A 17 -5.42 15.73 8.82
C ARG A 17 -6.16 16.10 10.10
N GLN A 18 -6.88 17.23 10.11
CA GLN A 18 -7.70 17.64 11.25
C GLN A 18 -8.74 16.57 11.60
N ARG A 19 -9.51 16.10 10.61
CA ARG A 19 -10.49 15.02 10.81
C ARG A 19 -9.87 13.73 11.36
N SER A 20 -8.67 13.36 10.87
CA SER A 20 -7.96 12.19 11.36
C SER A 20 -7.53 12.36 12.82
N PHE A 21 -7.06 13.56 13.21
CA PHE A 21 -6.68 13.89 14.58
C PHE A 21 -7.88 13.88 15.53
N ASP A 22 -8.97 14.54 15.16
CA ASP A 22 -10.20 14.62 15.95
C ASP A 22 -10.83 13.23 16.15
N GLY A 23 -10.80 12.39 15.10
CA GLY A 23 -11.33 11.04 15.15
C GLY A 23 -10.50 10.08 16.01
N CYS A 24 -9.20 10.11 15.90
CA CYS A 24 -8.31 9.26 16.71
C CYS A 24 -6.86 9.76 16.64
N LYS A 25 -6.37 10.33 17.73
CA LYS A 25 -5.00 10.85 17.85
C LYS A 25 -3.93 9.79 17.59
N ARG A 26 -4.14 8.55 18.05
CA ARG A 26 -3.24 7.42 17.82
C ARG A 26 -3.14 7.07 16.33
N ARG A 27 -4.28 6.98 15.62
CA ARG A 27 -4.32 6.75 14.18
C ARG A 27 -3.65 7.89 13.42
N TYR A 28 -3.87 9.14 13.84
CA TYR A 28 -3.20 10.31 13.27
C TYR A 28 -1.68 10.19 13.39
N TRP A 29 -1.17 9.82 14.57
CA TRP A 29 0.26 9.64 14.79
C TRP A 29 0.86 8.57 13.87
N PHE A 30 0.24 7.39 13.77
CA PHE A 30 0.72 6.33 12.86
C PHE A 30 0.72 6.76 11.40
N ASN A 31 -0.27 7.53 10.96
CA ASN A 31 -0.39 7.95 9.58
C ASN A 31 0.61 9.04 9.16
N TYR A 32 1.02 9.90 10.08
CA TYR A 32 1.80 11.09 9.72
C TYR A 32 3.19 11.15 10.34
N TYR A 33 3.45 10.46 11.44
CA TYR A 33 4.71 10.55 12.19
C TYR A 33 5.38 9.20 12.44
N GLY A 34 4.64 8.19 12.90
CA GLY A 34 5.20 6.94 13.40
C GLY A 34 5.98 6.12 12.37
N TYR A 35 5.73 6.31 11.08
CA TYR A 35 6.43 5.64 9.99
C TYR A 35 7.71 6.35 9.53
N TRP A 36 8.01 7.54 10.08
CA TRP A 36 9.12 8.37 9.61
C TRP A 36 10.45 7.64 9.77
N ASN A 37 11.29 7.72 8.75
CA ASN A 37 12.54 6.95 8.61
C ASN A 37 12.38 5.41 8.52
N GLY A 38 11.17 4.88 8.48
CA GLY A 38 10.94 3.45 8.33
C GLY A 38 11.42 2.85 7.00
N TRP A 39 11.72 3.70 6.01
CA TRP A 39 12.29 3.31 4.70
C TRP A 39 13.81 3.10 4.74
N SER A 40 14.51 3.55 5.77
CA SER A 40 15.98 3.53 5.87
C SER A 40 16.53 2.37 6.71
N GLY A 41 15.65 1.51 7.25
CA GLY A 41 16.07 0.36 8.04
C GLY A 41 16.76 -0.74 7.22
N SER A 42 17.77 -1.39 7.81
CA SER A 42 18.33 -2.62 7.26
C SER A 42 17.39 -3.81 7.54
N VAL A 43 17.45 -4.84 6.69
CA VAL A 43 16.64 -6.08 6.85
C VAL A 43 16.91 -6.79 8.18
N LEU A 44 18.03 -6.49 8.83
CA LEU A 44 18.51 -7.17 10.05
C LEU A 44 17.98 -6.57 11.36
N GLU A 45 17.49 -5.33 11.33
CA GLU A 45 16.96 -4.64 12.51
C GLU A 45 15.63 -3.96 12.18
N GLU A 46 14.55 -4.72 12.33
CA GLU A 46 13.20 -4.20 12.08
C GLU A 46 12.77 -3.26 13.22
N SER A 47 12.86 -1.94 12.96
CA SER A 47 12.36 -0.92 13.89
C SER A 47 10.83 -0.80 13.83
N ASP A 48 10.22 -0.29 14.91
CA ASP A 48 8.77 0.01 14.90
C ASP A 48 8.38 0.98 13.78
N ALA A 49 9.22 1.96 13.47
CA ALA A 49 9.00 2.88 12.34
C ALA A 49 8.98 2.14 11.01
N GLN A 50 9.85 1.14 10.81
CA GLN A 50 9.86 0.30 9.61
C GLN A 50 8.60 -0.56 9.51
N ARG A 51 8.16 -1.17 10.60
CA ARG A 51 6.91 -1.95 10.64
C ARG A 51 5.69 -1.10 10.29
N ILE A 52 5.60 0.10 10.84
CA ILE A 52 4.54 1.06 10.54
C ILE A 52 4.61 1.50 9.07
N TYR A 53 5.82 1.77 8.55
CA TYR A 53 6.01 2.14 7.14
C TYR A 53 5.57 1.03 6.20
N VAL A 54 5.98 -0.21 6.45
CA VAL A 54 5.57 -1.38 5.65
C VAL A 54 4.05 -1.55 5.69
N ALA A 55 3.44 -1.52 6.87
CA ALA A 55 1.99 -1.64 7.02
C ALA A 55 1.23 -0.53 6.27
N LYS A 56 1.76 0.71 6.29
CA LYS A 56 1.16 1.84 5.57
C LYS A 56 1.27 1.69 4.05
N LYS A 57 2.32 1.04 3.55
CA LYS A 57 2.55 0.84 2.10
C LYS A 57 1.80 -0.36 1.53
N ARG A 58 1.37 -1.30 2.38
CA ARG A 58 0.58 -2.45 1.92
C ARG A 58 -0.79 -2.01 1.44
N ASN A 59 -1.18 -2.52 0.29
CA ASN A 59 -2.45 -2.20 -0.34
C ASN A 59 -3.57 -3.11 0.20
N LYS A 60 -4.81 -2.67 0.06
CA LYS A 60 -6.00 -3.48 0.28
C LYS A 60 -6.64 -3.82 -1.05
N ILE A 61 -7.24 -5.01 -1.17
CA ILE A 61 -7.89 -5.47 -2.40
C ILE A 61 -8.89 -4.43 -2.96
N PRO A 62 -9.81 -3.84 -2.18
CA PRO A 62 -10.74 -2.85 -2.72
C PRO A 62 -10.05 -1.58 -3.25
N MET A 63 -8.96 -1.13 -2.60
CA MET A 63 -8.20 0.03 -3.06
C MET A 63 -7.46 -0.29 -4.36
N TRP A 64 -6.84 -1.47 -4.45
CA TRP A 64 -6.16 -1.93 -5.65
C TRP A 64 -7.10 -2.08 -6.84
N ILE A 65 -8.30 -2.67 -6.66
CA ILE A 65 -9.31 -2.77 -7.72
C ILE A 65 -9.68 -1.38 -8.23
N GLY A 66 -9.89 -0.42 -7.33
CA GLY A 66 -10.18 0.97 -7.69
C GLY A 66 -9.04 1.61 -8.49
N GLU A 67 -7.79 1.41 -8.08
CA GLU A 67 -6.60 1.91 -8.75
C GLU A 67 -6.45 1.33 -10.17
N VAL A 68 -6.54 0.01 -10.31
CA VAL A 68 -6.46 -0.68 -11.61
C VAL A 68 -7.57 -0.20 -12.54
N SER A 69 -8.80 -0.13 -12.05
CA SER A 69 -9.94 0.36 -12.84
C SER A 69 -9.71 1.79 -13.32
N HIS A 70 -9.24 2.67 -12.45
CA HIS A 70 -8.94 4.06 -12.79
C HIS A 70 -7.85 4.18 -13.87
N ILE A 71 -6.78 3.39 -13.76
CA ILE A 71 -5.69 3.37 -14.75
C ILE A 71 -6.20 2.95 -16.13
N TRP A 72 -6.98 1.87 -16.22
CA TRP A 72 -7.45 1.35 -17.50
C TRP A 72 -8.53 2.24 -18.13
N ILE A 73 -9.44 2.81 -17.35
CA ILE A 73 -10.39 3.80 -17.81
C ILE A 73 -9.64 5.05 -18.32
N GLY A 74 -8.64 5.53 -17.59
CA GLY A 74 -7.82 6.65 -18.02
C GLY A 74 -7.13 6.39 -19.36
N ARG A 75 -6.52 5.21 -19.55
CA ARG A 75 -5.89 4.82 -20.83
C ARG A 75 -6.88 4.79 -22.00
N LEU A 76 -8.11 4.32 -21.75
CA LEU A 76 -9.17 4.31 -22.76
C LEU A 76 -9.59 5.74 -23.14
N LEU A 77 -9.83 6.61 -22.16
CA LEU A 77 -10.23 7.99 -22.40
C LEU A 77 -9.14 8.83 -23.07
N GLU A 78 -7.88 8.52 -22.80
CA GLU A 78 -6.73 9.16 -23.44
C GLU A 78 -6.43 8.59 -24.86
N GLY A 79 -7.20 7.63 -25.34
CA GLY A 79 -7.00 6.99 -26.63
C GLY A 79 -5.73 6.11 -26.71
N LYS A 80 -5.14 5.73 -25.58
CA LYS A 80 -3.94 4.87 -25.51
C LYS A 80 -4.24 3.40 -25.73
N ILE A 81 -5.50 3.01 -25.67
CA ILE A 81 -5.98 1.64 -25.91
C ILE A 81 -7.36 1.68 -26.55
N ASN A 82 -7.63 0.73 -27.44
CA ASN A 82 -8.94 0.57 -28.06
C ASN A 82 -9.95 -0.09 -27.11
N ALA A 83 -11.22 0.29 -27.22
CA ALA A 83 -12.30 -0.23 -26.38
C ALA A 83 -12.41 -1.75 -26.43
N ASP A 84 -12.21 -2.36 -27.60
CA ASP A 84 -12.27 -3.81 -27.79
C ASP A 84 -11.16 -4.59 -27.04
N LEU A 85 -10.05 -3.93 -26.74
CA LEU A 85 -8.87 -4.54 -26.11
C LEU A 85 -8.76 -4.22 -24.62
N VAL A 86 -9.42 -3.17 -24.14
CA VAL A 86 -9.23 -2.66 -22.78
C VAL A 86 -9.58 -3.69 -21.70
N ILE A 87 -10.68 -4.42 -21.87
CA ILE A 87 -11.13 -5.41 -20.89
C ILE A 87 -10.13 -6.55 -20.79
N GLY A 88 -9.73 -7.16 -21.92
CA GLY A 88 -8.76 -8.26 -21.94
C GLY A 88 -7.42 -7.85 -21.32
N LYS A 89 -6.90 -6.67 -21.67
CA LYS A 89 -5.65 -6.16 -21.11
C LYS A 89 -5.74 -5.84 -19.61
N ALA A 90 -6.89 -5.32 -19.17
CA ALA A 90 -7.13 -5.07 -17.75
C ALA A 90 -7.18 -6.40 -16.97
N GLN A 91 -7.86 -7.42 -17.51
CA GLN A 91 -7.92 -8.76 -16.89
C GLN A 91 -6.52 -9.40 -16.80
N ASP A 92 -5.74 -9.36 -17.88
CA ASP A 92 -4.35 -9.87 -17.87
C ASP A 92 -3.52 -9.19 -16.78
N ALA A 93 -3.64 -7.86 -16.65
CA ALA A 93 -2.92 -7.09 -15.64
C ALA A 93 -3.37 -7.44 -14.22
N VAL A 94 -4.67 -7.59 -13.99
CA VAL A 94 -5.23 -8.01 -12.69
C VAL A 94 -4.71 -9.40 -12.31
N CYS A 95 -4.79 -10.37 -13.22
CA CYS A 95 -4.30 -11.72 -12.96
C CYS A 95 -2.79 -11.76 -12.67
N ALA A 96 -1.99 -10.97 -13.40
CA ALA A 96 -0.55 -10.89 -13.16
C ALA A 96 -0.22 -10.31 -11.79
N GLN A 97 -0.84 -9.19 -11.42
CA GLN A 97 -0.65 -8.54 -10.12
C GLN A 97 -1.15 -9.39 -8.95
N TRP A 98 -2.24 -10.11 -9.14
CA TRP A 98 -2.75 -11.05 -8.14
C TRP A 98 -1.75 -12.18 -7.87
N ARG A 99 -1.25 -12.83 -8.92
CA ARG A 99 -0.23 -13.90 -8.79
C ARG A 99 1.02 -13.39 -8.09
N GLU A 100 1.46 -12.18 -8.40
CA GLU A 100 2.58 -11.54 -7.72
C GLU A 100 2.27 -11.33 -6.23
N ALA A 101 1.07 -10.82 -5.90
CA ALA A 101 0.66 -10.58 -4.52
C ALA A 101 0.62 -11.88 -3.70
N VAL A 102 0.07 -12.95 -4.25
CA VAL A 102 0.04 -14.28 -3.62
C VAL A 102 1.45 -14.83 -3.42
N ALA A 103 2.31 -14.76 -4.44
CA ALA A 103 3.69 -15.22 -4.32
C ALA A 103 4.47 -14.46 -3.24
N ASN A 104 4.27 -13.14 -3.16
CA ASN A 104 4.90 -12.31 -2.14
C ASN A 104 4.33 -12.56 -0.74
N ALA A 105 3.03 -12.81 -0.60
CA ALA A 105 2.43 -13.19 0.67
C ALA A 105 3.04 -14.50 1.21
N ARG A 106 3.18 -15.52 0.36
CA ARG A 106 3.85 -16.79 0.71
C ARG A 106 5.31 -16.60 1.12
N ARG A 107 6.02 -15.64 0.51
CA ARG A 107 7.39 -15.30 0.93
C ARG A 107 7.40 -14.70 2.34
N ILE A 108 6.47 -13.81 2.66
CA ILE A 108 6.32 -13.22 4.00
C ILE A 108 6.01 -14.31 5.04
N GLU A 109 5.12 -15.25 4.75
CA GLU A 109 4.80 -16.38 5.62
C GLU A 109 6.01 -17.25 5.95
N ARG A 110 6.94 -17.38 4.99
CA ARG A 110 8.22 -18.08 5.17
C ARG A 110 9.30 -17.24 5.85
N GLY A 111 8.97 -16.05 6.34
CA GLY A 111 9.92 -15.14 6.98
C GLY A 111 10.89 -14.46 6.00
N GLN A 112 10.60 -14.48 4.70
CA GLN A 112 11.41 -13.83 3.68
C GLN A 112 11.06 -12.35 3.54
N TRP A 113 12.06 -11.53 3.29
CA TRP A 113 11.86 -10.11 3.04
C TRP A 113 11.14 -9.88 1.70
N VAL A 114 10.13 -9.04 1.74
CA VAL A 114 9.42 -8.53 0.55
C VAL A 114 9.43 -7.01 0.61
N HIS A 115 9.90 -6.37 -0.45
CA HIS A 115 10.02 -4.92 -0.47
C HIS A 115 8.64 -4.25 -0.25
N PRO A 116 8.55 -3.14 0.50
CA PRO A 116 7.26 -2.47 0.80
C PRO A 116 6.47 -2.02 -0.43
N LYS A 117 7.16 -1.81 -1.57
CA LYS A 117 6.52 -1.43 -2.85
C LYS A 117 6.05 -2.61 -3.69
N ASP A 118 6.50 -3.83 -3.36
CA ASP A 118 6.06 -5.03 -4.08
C ASP A 118 4.59 -5.31 -3.74
N GLN A 119 3.86 -5.81 -4.73
CA GLN A 119 2.43 -6.06 -4.58
C GLN A 119 2.17 -7.13 -3.53
N VAL A 120 1.48 -6.75 -2.46
CA VAL A 120 0.97 -7.66 -1.42
C VAL A 120 -0.30 -7.05 -0.85
N PHE A 121 -1.34 -7.86 -0.66
CA PHE A 121 -2.57 -7.40 -0.05
C PHE A 121 -2.59 -7.70 1.45
N LEU A 122 -3.13 -6.77 2.24
CA LEU A 122 -3.29 -6.95 3.68
C LEU A 122 -4.18 -8.14 4.01
N GLU A 123 -5.18 -8.40 3.19
CA GLU A 123 -6.12 -9.50 3.33
C GLU A 123 -5.41 -10.87 3.26
N HIS A 124 -4.41 -11.03 2.37
CA HIS A 124 -3.58 -12.25 2.32
C HIS A 124 -2.74 -12.42 3.60
N ILE A 125 -2.10 -11.35 4.07
CA ILE A 125 -1.27 -11.40 5.29
C ILE A 125 -2.12 -11.76 6.52
N ARG A 126 -3.40 -11.37 6.52
CA ARG A 126 -4.33 -11.64 7.62
C ARG A 126 -5.04 -12.98 7.50
N GLY A 127 -4.87 -13.71 6.39
CA GLY A 127 -5.60 -14.94 6.12
C GLY A 127 -7.11 -14.72 5.92
N GLU A 128 -7.50 -13.54 5.44
CA GLU A 128 -8.91 -13.18 5.21
C GLU A 128 -9.42 -13.61 3.83
N VAL A 129 -8.51 -14.00 2.92
CA VAL A 129 -8.82 -14.44 1.54
C VAL A 129 -8.04 -15.69 1.24
N ASP A 130 -8.71 -16.73 0.76
CA ASP A 130 -8.08 -17.93 0.23
C ASP A 130 -7.40 -17.65 -1.10
N GLU A 131 -6.23 -18.23 -1.31
CA GLU A 131 -5.37 -18.02 -2.48
C GLU A 131 -6.00 -18.51 -3.80
N GLU A 132 -7.05 -19.32 -3.72
CA GLU A 132 -7.69 -20.01 -4.86
C GLU A 132 -8.93 -19.29 -5.40
N GLU A 133 -9.37 -18.17 -4.80
CA GLU A 133 -10.60 -17.46 -5.18
C GLU A 133 -10.41 -16.39 -6.27
N LEU A 134 -9.69 -16.71 -7.39
CA LEU A 134 -9.73 -15.83 -8.57
C LEU A 134 -9.89 -16.61 -9.86
#